data_78aad4ca38217e8f6dd876aa541229ee
#
_entry.id   78aad4ca38217e8f6dd876aa541229ee
#
_cell.length_a   1.000
_cell.length_b   1.000
_cell.length_c   1.000
_cell.angle_alpha   90.00
_cell.angle_beta   90.00
_cell.angle_gamma   90.00
#
_symmetry.space_group_name_H-M   'P 1'
#
loop_
_entity.id
_entity.type
_entity.pdbx_description
1 polymer ?
#
loop_
_entity_poly.entity_id
_entity_poly.type
_entity_poly.pdbx_seq_one_letter_code
_entity_poly.pdbx_strand_id
1 'polypeptide(L)'
;MSSKFLFLYNTPMQRAELIKCEKVVKALFRKFRKSAVFTYLQMDTSPYCIDAFRSMLTDEFQKSDAVFINMDISKQLKDILGEYAELHFLKGCAICHSSSSVCVEEKEDEIICTHILNRGNINKAVEIAIDLSLKRKKKLTVCIDEDAGTFIEEALAKAYNKSMHIEKEYLSFDEALFTCMNTIPQFDVVLTTEQAAKILQMHIGYTGGFCSTPTPDGYSVIYTDKGKVYTRQTLPYEQMNNAVLFSSLLTFSAILETELSMKNAADWLKRASSLSFETHKNALADDFINRVISEIDKPMRKHAR
;
A
#
# COMPACT_ATOMS: atom_id res chain seq x y z
N MET A 1 -1.07 17.03 20.67
CA MET A 1 0.00 16.06 20.38
C MET A 1 0.46 16.26 18.95
N SER A 2 1.74 16.10 18.67
CA SER A 2 2.33 16.17 17.34
C SER A 2 2.35 14.77 16.73
N SER A 3 1.86 14.60 15.51
CA SER A 3 1.96 13.32 14.80
C SER A 3 3.38 13.12 14.26
N LYS A 4 3.92 11.92 14.39
CA LYS A 4 5.29 11.58 14.02
C LYS A 4 5.29 10.64 12.81
N PHE A 5 5.99 11.03 11.76
CA PHE A 5 6.12 10.25 10.53
C PHE A 5 7.56 9.81 10.34
N LEU A 6 7.77 8.55 10.04
CA LEU A 6 9.05 8.01 9.60
C LEU A 6 9.00 7.83 8.08
N PHE A 7 9.93 8.48 7.39
CA PHE A 7 10.13 8.38 5.97
C PHE A 7 11.37 7.57 5.64
N LEU A 8 11.18 6.47 4.93
CA LEU A 8 12.27 5.63 4.46
C LEU A 8 12.56 5.93 2.98
N TYR A 9 13.85 6.07 2.65
CA TYR A 9 14.28 6.35 1.27
C TYR A 9 15.63 5.67 0.98
N ASN A 10 15.91 5.42 -0.30
CA ASN A 10 17.16 4.83 -0.73
C ASN A 10 18.06 5.86 -1.46
N THR A 11 17.46 6.73 -2.26
CA THR A 11 18.19 7.66 -3.11
C THR A 11 17.95 9.12 -2.72
N PRO A 12 18.89 10.04 -3.02
CA PRO A 12 18.67 11.48 -2.82
C PRO A 12 17.44 12.01 -3.54
N MET A 13 17.08 11.45 -4.70
CA MET A 13 15.89 11.86 -5.46
C MET A 13 14.61 11.52 -4.68
N GLN A 14 14.50 10.31 -4.13
CA GLN A 14 13.37 9.92 -3.29
C GLN A 14 13.25 10.81 -2.04
N ARG A 15 14.38 11.16 -1.42
CA ARG A 15 14.38 12.11 -0.31
C ARG A 15 13.84 13.48 -0.73
N ALA A 16 14.22 13.98 -1.90
CA ALA A 16 13.73 15.25 -2.41
C ALA A 16 12.20 15.23 -2.65
N GLU A 17 11.67 14.13 -3.15
CA GLU A 17 10.22 13.93 -3.32
C GLU A 17 9.49 13.90 -1.97
N LEU A 18 10.02 13.19 -0.98
CA LEU A 18 9.48 13.15 0.37
C LEU A 18 9.44 14.52 1.04
N ILE A 19 10.48 15.35 0.86
CA ILE A 19 10.52 16.74 1.34
C ILE A 19 9.40 17.57 0.69
N LYS A 20 9.09 17.35 -0.58
CA LYS A 20 7.97 18.01 -1.25
C LYS A 20 6.62 17.58 -0.67
N CYS A 21 6.43 16.29 -0.43
CA CYS A 21 5.24 15.78 0.25
C CYS A 21 5.11 16.34 1.67
N GLU A 22 6.20 16.41 2.42
CA GLU A 22 6.24 17.03 3.75
C GLU A 22 5.70 18.46 3.76
N LYS A 23 6.08 19.30 2.77
CA LYS A 23 5.56 20.67 2.64
C LYS A 23 4.03 20.69 2.58
N VAL A 24 3.44 19.80 1.78
CA VAL A 24 1.97 19.66 1.63
C VAL A 24 1.33 19.23 2.94
N VAL A 25 1.87 18.18 3.57
CA VAL A 25 1.34 17.64 4.83
C VAL A 25 1.44 18.68 5.94
N LYS A 26 2.54 19.43 6.03
CA LYS A 26 2.67 20.55 6.98
C LYS A 26 1.64 21.66 6.75
N ALA A 27 1.35 22.01 5.49
CA ALA A 27 0.30 22.98 5.17
C ALA A 27 -1.08 22.48 5.61
N LEU A 28 -1.38 21.21 5.33
CA LEU A 28 -2.61 20.57 5.78
C LEU A 28 -2.74 20.57 7.30
N PHE A 29 -1.70 20.16 8.03
CA PHE A 29 -1.71 20.13 9.49
C PHE A 29 -1.94 21.50 10.09
N ARG A 30 -1.30 22.57 9.54
CA ARG A 30 -1.57 23.96 9.96
C ARG A 30 -3.04 24.32 9.79
N LYS A 31 -3.66 23.96 8.65
CA LYS A 31 -5.07 24.21 8.40
C LYS A 31 -5.98 23.55 9.45
N PHE A 32 -5.65 22.35 9.89
CA PHE A 32 -6.38 21.62 10.91
C PHE A 32 -5.89 21.90 12.35
N ARG A 33 -5.04 22.92 12.55
CA ARG A 33 -4.46 23.34 13.84
C ARG A 33 -3.75 22.20 14.58
N LYS A 34 -3.05 21.36 13.83
CA LYS A 34 -2.23 20.26 14.33
C LYS A 34 -0.77 20.46 13.94
N SER A 35 0.13 19.65 14.51
CA SER A 35 1.55 19.65 14.17
C SER A 35 2.00 18.26 13.75
N ALA A 36 3.02 18.21 12.91
CA ALA A 36 3.65 16.97 12.44
C ALA A 36 5.17 17.10 12.51
N VAL A 37 5.82 16.02 12.90
CA VAL A 37 7.27 15.86 12.90
C VAL A 37 7.63 14.75 11.92
N PHE A 38 8.67 14.97 11.13
CA PHE A 38 9.11 14.04 10.09
C PHE A 38 10.55 13.63 10.37
N THR A 39 10.77 12.33 10.46
CA THR A 39 12.10 11.72 10.57
C THR A 39 12.41 11.04 9.23
N TYR A 40 13.63 11.22 8.75
CA TYR A 40 14.11 10.64 7.50
C TYR A 40 15.19 9.62 7.80
N LEU A 41 15.01 8.38 7.37
CA LEU A 41 15.99 7.32 7.51
C LEU A 41 16.36 6.79 6.13
N GLN A 42 17.64 6.93 5.78
CA GLN A 42 18.18 6.32 4.57
C GLN A 42 18.33 4.82 4.79
N MET A 43 17.83 4.05 3.83
CA MET A 43 17.96 2.61 3.88
C MET A 43 19.36 2.20 3.43
N ASP A 44 20.05 1.48 4.29
CA ASP A 44 21.32 0.85 3.98
C ASP A 44 21.19 -0.66 4.24
N THR A 45 21.04 -1.39 3.15
CA THR A 45 20.93 -2.85 3.17
C THR A 45 22.25 -3.54 2.84
N SER A 46 23.36 -2.81 2.88
CA SER A 46 24.69 -3.42 2.69
C SER A 46 25.00 -4.41 3.82
N PRO A 47 25.68 -5.51 3.54
CA PRO A 47 26.02 -6.52 4.55
C PRO A 47 26.75 -5.97 5.78
N TYR A 48 27.50 -4.88 5.60
CA TYR A 48 28.29 -4.24 6.66
C TYR A 48 27.46 -3.36 7.61
N CYS A 49 26.33 -2.82 7.13
CA CYS A 49 25.53 -1.84 7.86
C CYS A 49 24.15 -2.37 8.26
N ILE A 50 23.79 -3.57 7.84
CA ILE A 50 22.43 -4.11 7.98
C ILE A 50 21.95 -4.21 9.44
N ASP A 51 22.82 -4.60 10.37
CA ASP A 51 22.45 -4.73 11.78
C ASP A 51 22.30 -3.37 12.45
N ALA A 52 23.17 -2.42 12.13
CA ALA A 52 23.04 -1.04 12.58
C ALA A 52 21.76 -0.40 12.04
N PHE A 53 21.47 -0.59 10.75
CA PHE A 53 20.23 -0.12 10.14
C PHE A 53 18.99 -0.76 10.77
N ARG A 54 19.02 -2.08 11.01
CA ARG A 54 17.92 -2.80 11.70
C ARG A 54 17.61 -2.23 13.07
N SER A 55 18.65 -1.92 13.86
CA SER A 55 18.50 -1.32 15.18
C SER A 55 17.87 0.07 15.08
N MET A 56 18.43 0.95 14.25
CA MET A 56 17.93 2.31 14.03
C MET A 56 16.47 2.30 13.52
N LEU A 57 16.17 1.42 12.56
CA LEU A 57 14.82 1.27 12.02
C LEU A 57 13.82 0.85 13.11
N THR A 58 14.20 -0.09 13.97
CA THR A 58 13.35 -0.57 15.06
C THR A 58 13.04 0.56 16.04
N ASP A 59 14.04 1.32 16.44
CA ASP A 59 13.89 2.44 17.37
C ASP A 59 13.02 3.56 16.81
N GLU A 60 13.23 3.94 15.55
CA GLU A 60 12.44 5.00 14.92
C GLU A 60 11.01 4.54 14.58
N PHE A 61 10.83 3.26 14.26
CA PHE A 61 9.53 2.68 13.99
C PHE A 61 8.62 2.78 15.24
N GLN A 62 9.15 2.42 16.42
CA GLN A 62 8.40 2.48 17.69
C GLN A 62 8.01 3.90 18.11
N LYS A 63 8.79 4.91 17.69
CA LYS A 63 8.53 6.32 18.02
C LYS A 63 7.57 7.00 17.05
N SER A 64 7.22 6.34 15.95
CA SER A 64 6.45 6.92 14.85
C SER A 64 5.00 6.48 14.86
N ASP A 65 4.08 7.38 14.56
CA ASP A 65 2.65 7.08 14.41
C ASP A 65 2.35 6.45 13.04
N ALA A 66 3.20 6.70 12.04
CA ALA A 66 3.10 6.09 10.71
C ALA A 66 4.46 6.02 10.01
N VAL A 67 4.65 4.96 9.23
CA VAL A 67 5.87 4.72 8.43
C VAL A 67 5.50 4.70 6.95
N PHE A 68 6.24 5.46 6.15
CA PHE A 68 6.04 5.57 4.71
C PHE A 68 7.33 5.32 3.94
N ILE A 69 7.23 4.53 2.89
CA ILE A 69 8.32 4.25 1.94
C ILE A 69 7.91 4.69 0.54
N ASN A 70 8.72 5.54 -0.07
CA ASN A 70 8.46 6.06 -1.43
C ASN A 70 9.10 5.20 -2.52
N MET A 71 8.98 3.87 -2.44
CA MET A 71 9.55 2.94 -3.41
C MET A 71 9.01 1.53 -3.21
N ASP A 72 9.33 0.64 -4.17
CA ASP A 72 9.16 -0.78 -3.97
C ASP A 72 10.12 -1.30 -2.90
N ILE A 73 9.61 -2.17 -2.06
CA ILE A 73 10.37 -2.72 -0.96
C ILE A 73 11.11 -3.96 -1.44
N SER A 74 12.43 -3.93 -1.31
CA SER A 74 13.26 -5.10 -1.59
C SER A 74 12.94 -6.25 -0.64
N LYS A 75 13.12 -7.50 -1.10
CA LYS A 75 12.93 -8.70 -0.25
C LYS A 75 13.74 -8.58 1.04
N GLN A 76 14.98 -8.10 0.96
CA GLN A 76 15.84 -7.93 2.12
C GLN A 76 15.27 -6.95 3.16
N LEU A 77 14.61 -5.87 2.72
CA LEU A 77 13.95 -4.95 3.64
C LEU A 77 12.68 -5.56 4.24
N LYS A 78 11.93 -6.34 3.47
CA LYS A 78 10.78 -7.11 3.95
C LYS A 78 11.17 -8.09 5.06
N ASP A 79 12.29 -8.78 4.90
CA ASP A 79 12.87 -9.69 5.91
C ASP A 79 13.29 -8.93 7.19
N ILE A 80 13.93 -7.75 7.05
CA ILE A 80 14.30 -6.91 8.20
C ILE A 80 13.08 -6.42 8.96
N LEU A 81 12.00 -6.08 8.27
CA LEU A 81 10.75 -5.61 8.85
C LEU A 81 9.94 -6.73 9.49
N GLY A 82 10.17 -8.00 9.13
CA GLY A 82 9.37 -9.14 9.56
C GLY A 82 7.98 -9.10 8.90
N GLU A 83 7.96 -8.92 7.58
CA GLU A 83 6.72 -8.90 6.80
C GLU A 83 6.00 -10.25 6.89
N TYR A 84 4.67 -10.21 7.10
CA TYR A 84 3.85 -11.41 7.08
C TYR A 84 2.66 -11.34 6.11
N ALA A 85 2.24 -10.15 5.71
CA ALA A 85 1.18 -9.95 4.73
C ALA A 85 1.31 -8.60 4.04
N GLU A 86 0.81 -8.50 2.82
CA GLU A 86 0.70 -7.26 2.07
C GLU A 86 -0.73 -7.07 1.56
N LEU A 87 -1.20 -5.84 1.58
CA LEU A 87 -2.52 -5.43 1.15
C LEU A 87 -2.40 -4.32 0.12
N HIS A 88 -2.81 -4.60 -1.12
CA HIS A 88 -2.79 -3.64 -2.22
C HIS A 88 -4.18 -3.06 -2.42
N PHE A 89 -4.30 -1.76 -2.27
CA PHE A 89 -5.51 -1.04 -2.62
C PHE A 89 -5.46 -0.60 -4.08
N LEU A 90 -6.52 -0.94 -4.81
CA LEU A 90 -6.73 -0.59 -6.21
C LEU A 90 -8.10 0.07 -6.35
N LYS A 91 -8.38 0.67 -7.51
CA LYS A 91 -9.69 1.31 -7.72
C LYS A 91 -10.84 0.31 -7.54
N GLY A 92 -11.57 0.48 -6.45
CA GLY A 92 -12.76 -0.31 -6.16
C GLY A 92 -12.52 -1.66 -5.50
N CYS A 93 -11.28 -2.19 -5.48
CA CYS A 93 -10.96 -3.47 -4.84
C CYS A 93 -9.70 -3.39 -3.99
N ALA A 94 -9.47 -4.42 -3.20
CA ALA A 94 -8.23 -4.63 -2.47
C ALA A 94 -7.78 -6.09 -2.62
N ILE A 95 -6.47 -6.30 -2.78
CA ILE A 95 -5.87 -7.64 -2.87
C ILE A 95 -5.00 -7.85 -1.64
N CYS A 96 -5.27 -8.91 -0.89
CA CYS A 96 -4.53 -9.33 0.29
C CYS A 96 -3.81 -10.64 0.02
N HIS A 97 -2.55 -10.73 0.43
CA HIS A 97 -1.79 -11.97 0.38
C HIS A 97 -0.86 -12.11 1.58
N SER A 98 -0.47 -13.36 1.89
CA SER A 98 0.60 -13.65 2.83
C SER A 98 1.96 -13.50 2.16
N SER A 99 2.96 -13.11 2.92
CA SER A 99 4.35 -13.16 2.46
C SER A 99 4.79 -14.60 2.27
N SER A 100 5.56 -14.84 1.20
CA SER A 100 6.21 -16.09 0.89
C SER A 100 7.73 -15.93 0.83
N SER A 101 8.47 -16.99 1.09
CA SER A 101 9.90 -17.05 0.80
C SER A 101 10.18 -17.97 -0.36
N VAL A 102 11.23 -17.68 -1.13
CA VAL A 102 11.66 -18.51 -2.26
C VAL A 102 12.99 -19.14 -1.90
N CYS A 103 13.04 -20.47 -1.95
CA CYS A 103 14.29 -21.22 -1.92
C CYS A 103 14.70 -21.53 -3.36
N VAL A 104 15.94 -21.20 -3.70
CA VAL A 104 16.52 -21.51 -5.02
C VAL A 104 17.60 -22.54 -4.82
N GLU A 105 17.46 -23.69 -5.45
CA GLU A 105 18.44 -24.77 -5.48
C GLU A 105 18.97 -24.89 -6.90
N GLU A 106 20.29 -24.81 -7.08
CA GLU A 106 20.95 -25.08 -8.35
C GLU A 106 21.44 -26.53 -8.38
N LYS A 107 21.00 -27.29 -9.38
CA LYS A 107 21.44 -28.65 -9.65
C LYS A 107 21.92 -28.72 -11.09
N GLU A 108 23.21 -29.00 -11.29
CA GLU A 108 23.89 -29.17 -12.59
C GLU A 108 23.28 -28.42 -13.79
N ASP A 109 22.11 -28.85 -14.29
CA ASP A 109 21.41 -28.27 -15.43
C ASP A 109 20.00 -27.71 -15.07
N GLU A 110 19.62 -27.70 -13.78
CA GLU A 110 18.29 -27.30 -13.32
C GLU A 110 18.37 -26.25 -12.22
N ILE A 111 17.49 -25.24 -12.31
CA ILE A 111 17.25 -24.28 -11.24
C ILE A 111 15.86 -24.58 -10.66
N ILE A 112 15.83 -25.06 -9.43
CA ILE A 112 14.59 -25.37 -8.72
C ILE A 112 14.22 -24.17 -7.83
N CYS A 113 13.09 -23.55 -8.13
CA CYS A 113 12.52 -22.47 -7.31
C CYS A 113 11.34 -23.03 -6.48
N THR A 114 11.50 -23.11 -5.17
CA THR A 114 10.46 -23.57 -4.26
C THR A 114 9.89 -22.39 -3.48
N HIS A 115 8.56 -22.21 -3.54
CA HIS A 115 7.86 -21.24 -2.71
C HIS A 115 7.54 -21.84 -1.35
N ILE A 116 8.00 -21.21 -0.29
CA ILE A 116 7.74 -21.63 1.08
C ILE A 116 6.64 -20.75 1.64
N LEU A 117 5.50 -21.36 1.98
CA LEU A 117 4.37 -20.70 2.61
C LEU A 117 4.44 -20.90 4.13
N ASN A 118 4.24 -19.81 4.88
CA ASN A 118 4.19 -19.87 6.34
C ASN A 118 2.72 -19.86 6.81
N ARG A 119 2.29 -20.92 7.50
CA ARG A 119 0.91 -21.03 8.02
C ARG A 119 0.52 -19.87 8.93
N GLY A 120 1.45 -19.37 9.75
CA GLY A 120 1.21 -18.22 10.61
C GLY A 120 0.91 -16.96 9.82
N ASN A 121 1.66 -16.73 8.75
CA ASN A 121 1.45 -15.58 7.85
C ASN A 121 0.12 -15.71 7.10
N ILE A 122 -0.24 -16.90 6.63
CA ILE A 122 -1.55 -17.15 5.98
C ILE A 122 -2.69 -16.84 6.96
N ASN A 123 -2.64 -17.32 8.19
CA ASN A 123 -3.67 -17.02 9.19
C ASN A 123 -3.82 -15.51 9.42
N LYS A 124 -2.71 -14.78 9.56
CA LYS A 124 -2.73 -13.31 9.73
C LYS A 124 -3.31 -12.60 8.49
N ALA A 125 -2.93 -13.03 7.27
CA ALA A 125 -3.46 -12.46 6.02
C ALA A 125 -4.98 -12.70 5.88
N VAL A 126 -5.46 -13.89 6.24
CA VAL A 126 -6.90 -14.21 6.28
C VAL A 126 -7.64 -13.29 7.25
N GLU A 127 -7.11 -13.07 8.46
CA GLU A 127 -7.72 -12.13 9.42
C GLU A 127 -7.81 -10.71 8.88
N ILE A 128 -6.74 -10.22 8.24
CA ILE A 128 -6.72 -8.89 7.59
C ILE A 128 -7.79 -8.81 6.49
N ALA A 129 -7.88 -9.82 5.64
CA ALA A 129 -8.86 -9.86 4.54
C ALA A 129 -10.31 -9.87 5.06
N ILE A 130 -10.58 -10.63 6.13
CA ILE A 130 -11.88 -10.67 6.80
C ILE A 130 -12.23 -9.30 7.40
N ASP A 131 -11.32 -8.74 8.20
CA ASP A 131 -11.55 -7.44 8.85
C ASP A 131 -11.77 -6.33 7.83
N LEU A 132 -11.06 -6.38 6.70
CA LEU A 132 -11.26 -5.43 5.61
C LEU A 132 -12.61 -5.65 4.92
N SER A 133 -12.99 -6.89 4.63
CA SER A 133 -14.27 -7.22 4.00
C SER A 133 -15.45 -6.73 4.84
N LEU A 134 -15.38 -6.91 6.17
CA LEU A 134 -16.42 -6.43 7.11
C LEU A 134 -16.60 -4.90 7.07
N LYS A 135 -15.52 -4.16 6.81
CA LYS A 135 -15.54 -2.69 6.73
C LYS A 135 -15.97 -2.18 5.35
N ARG A 136 -16.03 -3.05 4.34
CA ARG A 136 -16.39 -2.73 2.96
C ARG A 136 -17.75 -3.33 2.60
N LYS A 137 -17.86 -3.97 1.43
CA LYS A 137 -19.12 -4.53 0.91
C LYS A 137 -19.48 -5.89 1.48
N LYS A 138 -18.69 -6.43 2.42
CA LYS A 138 -18.84 -7.77 3.00
C LYS A 138 -18.75 -8.89 1.97
N LYS A 139 -17.95 -8.71 0.93
CA LYS A 139 -17.64 -9.71 -0.08
C LYS A 139 -16.15 -10.03 -0.05
N LEU A 140 -15.81 -11.32 0.00
CA LEU A 140 -14.44 -11.85 -0.03
C LEU A 140 -14.35 -12.86 -1.18
N THR A 141 -13.53 -12.56 -2.17
CA THR A 141 -13.17 -13.50 -3.23
C THR A 141 -11.88 -14.20 -2.82
N VAL A 142 -11.92 -15.51 -2.69
CA VAL A 142 -10.75 -16.36 -2.42
C VAL A 142 -10.27 -16.88 -3.76
N CYS A 143 -9.12 -16.37 -4.20
CA CYS A 143 -8.49 -16.84 -5.44
C CYS A 143 -7.47 -17.92 -5.06
N ILE A 144 -7.79 -19.16 -5.40
CA ILE A 144 -7.05 -20.35 -4.99
C ILE A 144 -6.09 -20.74 -6.11
N ASP A 145 -4.82 -20.84 -5.74
CA ASP A 145 -3.81 -21.58 -6.47
C ASP A 145 -3.73 -22.99 -5.90
N GLU A 146 -3.56 -24.04 -6.72
CA GLU A 146 -3.71 -25.45 -6.31
C GLU A 146 -2.92 -25.81 -5.05
N ASP A 147 -1.72 -25.24 -4.91
CA ASP A 147 -0.81 -25.56 -3.79
C ASP A 147 -1.17 -24.86 -2.46
N ALA A 148 -1.79 -23.69 -2.51
CA ALA A 148 -2.08 -22.87 -1.32
C ALA A 148 -3.53 -22.98 -0.85
N GLY A 149 -4.43 -23.51 -1.66
CA GLY A 149 -5.86 -23.54 -1.43
C GLY A 149 -6.24 -24.17 -0.10
N THR A 150 -5.72 -25.36 0.19
CA THR A 150 -5.98 -26.08 1.45
C THR A 150 -5.62 -25.28 2.69
N PHE A 151 -4.48 -24.57 2.69
CA PHE A 151 -4.03 -23.78 3.84
C PHE A 151 -4.89 -22.53 4.06
N ILE A 152 -5.34 -21.89 2.98
CA ILE A 152 -6.24 -20.73 3.05
C ILE A 152 -7.62 -21.19 3.56
N GLU A 153 -8.14 -22.30 3.08
CA GLU A 153 -9.40 -22.88 3.54
C GLU A 153 -9.36 -23.27 5.02
N GLU A 154 -8.28 -23.91 5.49
CA GLU A 154 -8.07 -24.20 6.90
C GLU A 154 -8.06 -22.93 7.77
N ALA A 155 -7.40 -21.87 7.29
CA ALA A 155 -7.35 -20.59 7.98
C ALA A 155 -8.72 -19.89 8.04
N LEU A 156 -9.48 -19.94 6.92
CA LEU A 156 -10.86 -19.43 6.86
C LEU A 156 -11.81 -20.21 7.76
N ALA A 157 -11.64 -21.53 7.84
CA ALA A 157 -12.42 -22.38 8.76
C ALA A 157 -12.15 -22.03 10.23
N LYS A 158 -10.89 -21.76 10.62
CA LYS A 158 -10.55 -21.29 11.97
C LYS A 158 -11.16 -19.92 12.27
N ALA A 159 -11.27 -19.05 11.27
CA ALA A 159 -11.85 -17.72 11.40
C ALA A 159 -13.36 -17.69 11.12
N TYR A 160 -14.06 -18.84 11.11
CA TYR A 160 -15.47 -18.96 10.72
C TYR A 160 -16.38 -17.98 11.45
N ASN A 161 -16.28 -17.88 12.77
CA ASN A 161 -17.14 -17.00 13.57
C ASN A 161 -17.03 -15.51 13.19
N LYS A 162 -15.84 -15.06 12.77
CA LYS A 162 -15.64 -13.69 12.28
C LYS A 162 -16.16 -13.50 10.85
N SER A 163 -16.10 -14.54 10.04
CA SER A 163 -16.40 -14.48 8.60
C SER A 163 -17.81 -14.92 8.20
N MET A 164 -18.66 -15.31 9.17
CA MET A 164 -20.02 -15.82 8.91
C MET A 164 -20.94 -14.80 8.23
N HIS A 165 -20.65 -13.51 8.37
CA HIS A 165 -21.44 -12.43 7.76
C HIS A 165 -20.85 -11.90 6.45
N ILE A 166 -19.84 -12.60 5.90
CA ILE A 166 -19.16 -12.23 4.66
C ILE A 166 -19.59 -13.23 3.58
N GLU A 167 -20.03 -12.71 2.45
CA GLU A 167 -20.23 -13.50 1.23
C GLU A 167 -18.87 -13.94 0.71
N LYS A 168 -18.66 -15.25 0.58
CA LYS A 168 -17.41 -15.83 0.08
C LYS A 168 -17.61 -16.42 -1.31
N GLU A 169 -16.75 -16.01 -2.23
CA GLU A 169 -16.67 -16.55 -3.58
C GLU A 169 -15.31 -17.22 -3.77
N TYR A 170 -15.28 -18.41 -4.27
CA TYR A 170 -14.05 -19.16 -4.54
C TYR A 170 -13.84 -19.24 -6.04
N LEU A 171 -12.69 -18.79 -6.50
CA LEU A 171 -12.30 -18.82 -7.91
C LEU A 171 -10.92 -19.47 -8.03
N SER A 172 -10.71 -20.23 -9.08
CA SER A 172 -9.35 -20.58 -9.51
C SER A 172 -8.61 -19.30 -9.96
N PHE A 173 -7.29 -19.38 -10.04
CA PHE A 173 -6.50 -18.25 -10.53
C PHE A 173 -6.89 -17.86 -11.96
N ASP A 174 -7.11 -18.85 -12.84
CA ASP A 174 -7.51 -18.63 -14.24
C ASP A 174 -8.88 -17.95 -14.35
N GLU A 175 -9.86 -18.36 -13.54
CA GLU A 175 -11.18 -17.71 -13.50
C GLU A 175 -11.09 -16.26 -13.01
N ALA A 176 -10.30 -16.01 -11.96
CA ALA A 176 -10.07 -14.67 -11.45
C ALA A 176 -9.38 -13.78 -12.50
N LEU A 177 -8.37 -14.31 -13.17
CA LEU A 177 -7.65 -13.62 -14.24
C LEU A 177 -8.57 -13.33 -15.44
N PHE A 178 -9.36 -14.32 -15.89
CA PHE A 178 -10.34 -14.15 -16.96
C PHE A 178 -11.38 -13.07 -16.62
N THR A 179 -11.85 -13.04 -15.37
CA THR A 179 -12.76 -12.02 -14.87
C THR A 179 -12.13 -10.63 -14.93
N CYS A 180 -10.86 -10.49 -14.51
CA CYS A 180 -10.12 -9.25 -14.62
C CYS A 180 -9.94 -8.74 -16.04
N MET A 181 -9.81 -9.65 -17.01
CA MET A 181 -9.58 -9.29 -18.41
C MET A 181 -10.87 -8.84 -19.14
N ASN A 182 -12.02 -9.38 -18.77
CA ASN A 182 -13.26 -9.19 -19.51
C ASN A 182 -14.22 -8.16 -18.91
N THR A 183 -14.12 -7.87 -17.63
CA THR A 183 -15.00 -6.93 -16.94
C THR A 183 -14.20 -6.05 -15.99
N ILE A 184 -14.70 -4.85 -15.70
CA ILE A 184 -14.21 -4.10 -14.54
C ILE A 184 -14.47 -4.98 -13.33
N PRO A 185 -13.42 -5.41 -12.59
CA PRO A 185 -13.58 -6.43 -11.58
C PRO A 185 -14.61 -6.01 -10.54
N GLN A 186 -15.60 -6.87 -10.35
CA GLN A 186 -16.62 -6.70 -9.30
C GLN A 186 -16.09 -7.15 -7.93
N PHE A 187 -14.78 -7.38 -7.85
CA PHE A 187 -14.12 -7.76 -6.61
C PHE A 187 -14.18 -6.63 -5.59
N ASP A 188 -14.45 -6.99 -4.34
CA ASP A 188 -14.33 -6.07 -3.21
C ASP A 188 -13.01 -6.28 -2.47
N VAL A 189 -12.83 -7.48 -1.91
CA VAL A 189 -11.57 -7.92 -1.31
C VAL A 189 -11.21 -9.27 -1.93
N VAL A 190 -9.98 -9.40 -2.41
CA VAL A 190 -9.42 -10.65 -2.92
C VAL A 190 -8.36 -11.14 -1.95
N LEU A 191 -8.46 -12.41 -1.54
CA LEU A 191 -7.44 -13.12 -0.77
C LEU A 191 -6.77 -14.13 -1.68
N THR A 192 -5.46 -14.09 -1.78
CA THR A 192 -4.71 -14.93 -2.72
C THR A 192 -3.26 -15.16 -2.28
N THR A 193 -2.45 -15.81 -3.11
CA THR A 193 -1.00 -15.96 -2.93
C THR A 193 -0.25 -14.72 -3.44
N GLU A 194 1.00 -14.54 -3.03
CA GLU A 194 1.84 -13.40 -3.45
C GLU A 194 2.01 -13.35 -4.98
N GLN A 195 2.21 -14.50 -5.63
CA GLN A 195 2.38 -14.57 -7.09
C GLN A 195 1.11 -14.18 -7.82
N ALA A 196 -0.02 -14.77 -7.43
CA ALA A 196 -1.31 -14.46 -8.03
C ALA A 196 -1.69 -12.99 -7.78
N ALA A 197 -1.39 -12.44 -6.60
CA ALA A 197 -1.61 -11.03 -6.28
C ALA A 197 -0.89 -10.10 -7.25
N LYS A 198 0.39 -10.35 -7.54
CA LYS A 198 1.19 -9.54 -8.48
C LYS A 198 0.59 -9.54 -9.90
N ILE A 199 0.15 -10.70 -10.39
CA ILE A 199 -0.44 -10.82 -11.72
C ILE A 199 -1.80 -10.14 -11.78
N LEU A 200 -2.68 -10.40 -10.80
CA LEU A 200 -4.00 -9.77 -10.71
C LEU A 200 -3.89 -8.24 -10.61
N GLN A 201 -2.94 -7.75 -9.82
CA GLN A 201 -2.65 -6.33 -9.66
C GLN A 201 -2.27 -5.66 -10.99
N MET A 202 -1.40 -6.31 -11.77
CA MET A 202 -1.05 -5.86 -13.10
C MET A 202 -2.28 -5.79 -14.01
N HIS A 203 -3.06 -6.86 -14.07
CA HIS A 203 -4.22 -6.94 -14.97
C HIS A 203 -5.33 -5.98 -14.57
N ILE A 204 -5.66 -5.85 -13.29
CA ILE A 204 -6.61 -4.84 -12.81
C ILE A 204 -6.11 -3.42 -13.13
N GLY A 205 -4.82 -3.18 -12.99
CA GLY A 205 -4.18 -1.93 -13.40
C GLY A 205 -4.37 -1.65 -14.89
N TYR A 206 -4.15 -2.63 -15.75
CA TYR A 206 -4.28 -2.48 -17.22
C TYR A 206 -5.73 -2.29 -17.67
N THR A 207 -6.65 -3.15 -17.23
CA THR A 207 -8.06 -3.09 -17.63
C THR A 207 -8.80 -1.86 -17.09
N GLY A 208 -8.37 -1.35 -15.94
CA GLY A 208 -8.88 -0.10 -15.38
C GLY A 208 -8.41 1.17 -16.08
N GLY A 209 -7.58 1.08 -17.12
CA GLY A 209 -7.00 2.23 -17.81
C GLY A 209 -5.88 2.93 -17.04
N PHE A 210 -5.29 2.24 -16.05
CA PHE A 210 -4.32 2.81 -15.10
C PHE A 210 -2.87 2.76 -15.55
N CYS A 211 -2.61 2.34 -16.79
CA CYS A 211 -1.25 2.29 -17.34
C CYS A 211 -0.53 3.63 -17.36
N SER A 212 -1.26 4.74 -17.23
CA SER A 212 -0.71 6.09 -17.36
C SER A 212 -1.00 7.04 -16.20
N THR A 213 -1.93 6.69 -15.28
CA THR A 213 -2.29 7.59 -14.16
C THR A 213 -2.46 6.84 -12.85
N PRO A 214 -1.87 7.33 -11.73
CA PRO A 214 -2.13 6.80 -10.40
C PRO A 214 -3.63 6.88 -10.10
N THR A 215 -4.15 5.83 -9.50
CA THR A 215 -5.54 5.87 -9.04
C THR A 215 -5.65 6.57 -7.69
N PRO A 216 -6.74 7.28 -7.43
CA PRO A 216 -6.96 7.93 -6.14
C PRO A 216 -6.94 6.98 -4.92
N ASP A 217 -7.02 5.68 -5.15
CA ASP A 217 -7.06 4.66 -4.09
C ASP A 217 -5.88 3.67 -4.19
N GLY A 218 -4.90 3.94 -5.08
CA GLY A 218 -3.76 3.06 -5.31
C GLY A 218 -2.63 3.27 -4.30
N TYR A 219 -2.53 2.40 -3.30
CA TYR A 219 -1.42 2.31 -2.36
C TYR A 219 -1.33 0.90 -1.80
N SER A 220 -0.20 0.56 -1.18
CA SER A 220 -0.04 -0.72 -0.49
C SER A 220 0.25 -0.52 0.98
N VAL A 221 -0.18 -1.48 1.79
CA VAL A 221 0.11 -1.57 3.21
C VAL A 221 0.79 -2.89 3.48
N ILE A 222 2.00 -2.84 3.99
CA ILE A 222 2.78 -4.00 4.40
C ILE A 222 2.61 -4.17 5.89
N TYR A 223 2.14 -5.34 6.27
CA TYR A 223 1.96 -5.73 7.66
C TYR A 223 3.20 -6.46 8.15
N THR A 224 3.79 -5.95 9.21
CA THR A 224 5.03 -6.46 9.79
C THR A 224 4.86 -6.72 11.28
N ASP A 225 5.76 -7.49 11.88
CA ASP A 225 5.76 -7.72 13.33
C ASP A 225 6.00 -6.42 14.14
N LYS A 226 6.46 -5.35 13.50
CA LYS A 226 6.69 -4.04 14.13
C LYS A 226 5.52 -3.07 13.95
N GLY A 227 4.63 -3.33 12.99
CA GLY A 227 3.50 -2.49 12.65
C GLY A 227 3.25 -2.42 11.15
N LYS A 228 2.62 -1.36 10.68
CA LYS A 228 2.27 -1.18 9.29
C LYS A 228 3.22 -0.21 8.59
N VAL A 229 3.58 -0.55 7.37
CA VAL A 229 4.36 0.30 6.47
C VAL A 229 3.52 0.61 5.24
N TYR A 230 3.40 1.88 4.93
CA TYR A 230 2.66 2.35 3.77
C TYR A 230 3.61 2.60 2.60
N THR A 231 3.21 2.14 1.42
CA THR A 231 3.94 2.39 0.19
C THR A 231 3.02 2.98 -0.87
N ARG A 232 3.56 3.81 -1.74
CA ARG A 232 2.82 4.26 -2.91
C ARG A 232 2.62 3.10 -3.90
N GLN A 233 1.62 3.24 -4.76
CA GLN A 233 1.47 2.33 -5.90
C GLN A 233 2.66 2.49 -6.84
N THR A 234 3.27 1.37 -7.24
CA THR A 234 4.27 1.36 -8.30
C THR A 234 3.60 1.55 -9.64
N LEU A 235 4.08 2.50 -10.40
CA LEU A 235 3.60 2.79 -11.73
C LEU A 235 4.55 2.18 -12.75
N PRO A 236 4.05 1.36 -13.70
CA PRO A 236 4.90 0.73 -14.71
C PRO A 236 5.60 1.72 -15.65
N TYR A 237 5.12 2.96 -15.72
CA TYR A 237 5.72 4.04 -16.50
C TYR A 237 5.70 5.34 -15.71
N GLU A 238 6.82 5.71 -15.12
CA GLU A 238 7.01 6.99 -14.41
C GLU A 238 7.17 8.18 -15.38
N GLN A 239 6.50 8.15 -16.52
CA GLN A 239 6.64 9.19 -17.55
C GLN A 239 5.99 10.53 -17.21
N MET A 240 5.12 10.55 -16.18
CA MET A 240 4.51 11.81 -15.74
C MET A 240 5.29 12.38 -14.55
N ASN A 241 5.86 13.55 -14.71
CA ASN A 241 6.69 14.23 -13.70
C ASN A 241 6.07 14.31 -12.29
N ASN A 242 4.73 14.30 -12.20
CA ASN A 242 4.01 14.47 -10.94
C ASN A 242 3.25 13.23 -10.48
N ALA A 243 3.28 12.12 -11.23
CA ALA A 243 2.55 10.90 -10.88
C ALA A 243 3.04 10.29 -9.55
N VAL A 244 4.35 10.30 -9.33
CA VAL A 244 4.97 9.82 -8.09
C VAL A 244 4.54 10.67 -6.89
N LEU A 245 4.60 11.99 -7.00
CA LEU A 245 4.18 12.91 -5.95
C LEU A 245 2.69 12.78 -5.66
N PHE A 246 1.88 12.68 -6.70
CA PHE A 246 0.43 12.48 -6.57
C PHE A 246 0.11 11.18 -5.84
N SER A 247 0.69 10.04 -6.26
CA SER A 247 0.51 8.74 -5.60
C SER A 247 0.97 8.79 -4.15
N SER A 248 2.10 9.43 -3.86
CA SER A 248 2.57 9.62 -2.49
C SER A 248 1.58 10.41 -1.63
N LEU A 249 1.02 11.51 -2.14
CA LEU A 249 0.03 12.32 -1.42
C LEU A 249 -1.27 11.55 -1.17
N LEU A 250 -1.69 10.69 -2.10
CA LEU A 250 -2.84 9.81 -1.90
C LEU A 250 -2.58 8.76 -0.81
N THR A 251 -1.36 8.19 -0.76
CA THR A 251 -0.95 7.30 0.32
C THR A 251 -0.96 8.02 1.67
N PHE A 252 -0.51 9.28 1.72
CA PHE A 252 -0.63 10.09 2.94
C PHE A 252 -2.09 10.34 3.34
N SER A 253 -2.99 10.53 2.39
CA SER A 253 -4.42 10.61 2.68
C SER A 253 -4.91 9.33 3.38
N ALA A 254 -4.50 8.16 2.92
CA ALA A 254 -4.84 6.90 3.57
C ALA A 254 -4.26 6.80 4.99
N ILE A 255 -2.99 7.18 5.20
CA ILE A 255 -2.37 7.23 6.54
C ILE A 255 -3.15 8.15 7.49
N LEU A 256 -3.54 9.33 7.03
CA LEU A 256 -4.31 10.28 7.84
C LEU A 256 -5.65 9.70 8.28
N GLU A 257 -6.32 8.95 7.40
CA GLU A 257 -7.60 8.32 7.70
C GLU A 257 -7.44 7.12 8.64
N THR A 258 -6.51 6.21 8.33
CA THR A 258 -6.41 4.90 9.00
C THR A 258 -5.62 4.93 10.30
N GLU A 259 -4.49 5.61 10.34
CA GLU A 259 -3.61 5.62 11.51
C GLU A 259 -3.89 6.81 12.44
N LEU A 260 -4.21 7.96 11.88
CA LEU A 260 -4.40 9.18 12.67
C LEU A 260 -5.88 9.55 12.89
N SER A 261 -6.82 8.78 12.35
CA SER A 261 -8.27 9.05 12.46
C SER A 261 -8.65 10.49 12.04
N MET A 262 -7.93 11.04 11.07
CA MET A 262 -8.10 12.40 10.56
C MET A 262 -8.88 12.43 9.22
N LYS A 263 -10.04 11.80 9.17
CA LYS A 263 -10.83 11.64 7.94
C LYS A 263 -11.03 12.94 7.15
N ASN A 264 -11.44 14.01 7.81
CA ASN A 264 -11.65 15.31 7.13
C ASN A 264 -10.37 15.86 6.49
N ALA A 265 -9.20 15.66 7.13
CA ALA A 265 -7.92 16.05 6.56
C ALA A 265 -7.53 15.15 5.39
N ALA A 266 -7.79 13.86 5.49
CA ALA A 266 -7.57 12.89 4.43
C ALA A 266 -8.38 13.23 3.18
N ASP A 267 -9.70 13.45 3.32
CA ASP A 267 -10.59 13.82 2.22
C ASP A 267 -10.15 15.15 1.57
N TRP A 268 -9.72 16.11 2.40
CA TRP A 268 -9.23 17.40 1.90
C TRP A 268 -7.94 17.23 1.08
N LEU A 269 -6.98 16.46 1.59
CA LEU A 269 -5.73 16.17 0.87
C LEU A 269 -6.00 15.45 -0.44
N LYS A 270 -6.84 14.40 -0.41
CA LYS A 270 -7.23 13.63 -1.60
C LYS A 270 -7.83 14.55 -2.68
N ARG A 271 -8.78 15.41 -2.28
CA ARG A 271 -9.42 16.36 -3.20
C ARG A 271 -8.43 17.39 -3.77
N ALA A 272 -7.62 18.01 -2.92
CA ALA A 272 -6.66 19.01 -3.35
C ALA A 272 -5.64 18.43 -4.32
N SER A 273 -5.14 17.22 -4.02
CA SER A 273 -4.17 16.51 -4.88
C SER A 273 -4.79 16.12 -6.21
N SER A 274 -6.02 15.58 -6.25
CA SER A 274 -6.70 15.19 -7.49
C SER A 274 -6.97 16.39 -8.40
N LEU A 275 -7.53 17.48 -7.87
CA LEU A 275 -7.78 18.71 -8.64
C LEU A 275 -6.49 19.31 -9.20
N SER A 276 -5.41 19.28 -8.43
CA SER A 276 -4.12 19.80 -8.87
C SER A 276 -3.49 18.90 -9.94
N PHE A 277 -3.63 17.58 -9.81
CA PHE A 277 -3.08 16.63 -10.78
C PHE A 277 -3.77 16.71 -12.14
N GLU A 278 -5.09 16.84 -12.17
CA GLU A 278 -5.84 17.01 -13.42
C GLU A 278 -5.35 18.21 -14.25
N THR A 279 -4.97 19.30 -13.59
CA THR A 279 -4.56 20.54 -14.24
C THR A 279 -3.05 20.69 -14.42
N HIS A 280 -2.23 20.01 -13.59
CA HIS A 280 -0.77 20.21 -13.52
C HIS A 280 0.04 18.90 -13.62
N LYS A 281 -0.51 17.83 -14.22
CA LYS A 281 0.16 16.52 -14.33
C LYS A 281 1.53 16.58 -15.03
N ASN A 282 1.70 17.50 -15.99
CA ASN A 282 2.93 17.68 -16.76
C ASN A 282 3.71 18.95 -16.37
N ALA A 283 3.31 19.66 -15.31
CA ALA A 283 4.01 20.83 -14.83
C ALA A 283 5.31 20.43 -14.07
N LEU A 284 6.12 21.42 -13.71
CA LEU A 284 7.24 21.19 -12.80
C LEU A 284 6.73 20.71 -11.44
N ALA A 285 7.50 19.86 -10.78
CA ALA A 285 7.12 19.26 -9.50
C ALA A 285 6.80 20.32 -8.41
N ASP A 286 7.55 21.43 -8.39
CA ASP A 286 7.30 22.50 -7.43
C ASP A 286 6.00 23.27 -7.74
N ASP A 287 5.64 23.45 -9.02
CA ASP A 287 4.38 24.08 -9.41
C ASP A 287 3.19 23.22 -9.01
N PHE A 288 3.30 21.90 -9.21
CA PHE A 288 2.29 20.96 -8.74
C PHE A 288 2.10 21.05 -7.22
N ILE A 289 3.18 21.00 -6.45
CA ILE A 289 3.14 21.08 -4.98
C ILE A 289 2.56 22.43 -4.51
N ASN A 290 2.98 23.53 -5.11
CA ASN A 290 2.44 24.86 -4.80
C ASN A 290 0.94 24.95 -5.10
N ARG A 291 0.49 24.31 -6.18
CA ARG A 291 -0.93 24.24 -6.51
C ARG A 291 -1.70 23.43 -5.47
N VAL A 292 -1.20 22.26 -5.05
CA VAL A 292 -1.84 21.47 -3.99
C VAL A 292 -1.95 22.27 -2.69
N ILE A 293 -0.89 22.98 -2.27
CA ILE A 293 -0.91 23.84 -1.09
C ILE A 293 -1.96 24.95 -1.25
N SER A 294 -2.02 25.60 -2.42
CA SER A 294 -3.03 26.64 -2.70
C SER A 294 -4.47 26.08 -2.60
N GLU A 295 -4.72 24.85 -3.07
CA GLU A 295 -6.03 24.21 -2.91
C GLU A 295 -6.33 23.88 -1.43
N ILE A 296 -5.31 23.45 -0.68
CA ILE A 296 -5.44 23.23 0.77
C ILE A 296 -5.79 24.51 1.51
N ASP A 297 -5.19 25.64 1.19
CA ASP A 297 -5.37 26.92 1.88
C ASP A 297 -6.74 27.58 1.59
N LYS A 298 -7.48 27.13 0.58
CA LYS A 298 -8.83 27.64 0.30
C LYS A 298 -9.75 27.46 1.52
N PRO A 299 -10.65 28.43 1.77
CA PRO A 299 -11.58 28.33 2.90
C PRO A 299 -12.45 27.06 2.76
N MET A 300 -12.69 26.37 3.88
CA MET A 300 -13.69 25.31 3.90
C MET A 300 -15.05 25.93 3.56
N ARG A 301 -15.58 25.65 2.38
CA ARG A 301 -16.97 26.02 2.07
C ARG A 301 -17.83 25.27 3.07
N LYS A 302 -18.53 25.98 3.93
CA LYS A 302 -19.61 25.41 4.71
C LYS A 302 -20.57 24.83 3.66
N HIS A 303 -20.68 23.50 3.58
CA HIS A 303 -21.78 22.93 2.83
C HIS A 303 -23.05 23.45 3.46
N ALA A 304 -23.79 24.26 2.73
CA ALA A 304 -25.17 24.54 3.07
C ALA A 304 -25.85 23.19 3.25
N ARG A 305 -26.35 22.97 4.45
CA ARG A 305 -27.14 21.78 4.82
C ARG A 305 -28.41 21.76 4.00
#